data_1b44621b33644bfd6758176da991671e
#
_entry.id   1b44621b33644bfd6758176da991671e
#
_cell.length_a   1.000
_cell.length_b   1.000
_cell.length_c   1.000
_cell.angle_alpha   90.00
_cell.angle_beta   90.00
_cell.angle_gamma   90.00
#
_symmetry.space_group_name_H-M   'P 1'
#
loop_
_entity.id
_entity.type
_entity.pdbx_description
1 polymer ?
#
loop_
_entity_poly.entity_id
_entity_poly.type
_entity_poly.pdbx_seq_one_letter_code
_entity_poly.pdbx_strand_id
1 'polypeptide(L)'
;MTNSYQLLLPSFLVCLLCYNFSQRWTIYKEQVQNRASSPAHRGEFFVDILQSYTVSDLQDQIQQVHTVQESMKFSEFKDFFCQTNQQYFPVTDNKGRLTGIFSNTDFRSVLFSPEIEELVVVKDIATNDIIYTSLPENLHTVMNKFTRKNLDSIPVIRNDDPSRLIGMLRRKEVIGFYNQKVEEIEQMK
;
A
#
# COMPACT_ATOMS: atom_id res chain seq x y z
N MET A 1 -7.63 61.59 -15.07
CA MET A 1 -8.86 60.71 -15.05
C MET A 1 -9.68 61.09 -16.28
N THR A 2 -9.65 60.22 -17.30
CA THR A 2 -10.41 60.44 -18.56
C THR A 2 -11.86 60.07 -18.28
N ASN A 3 -12.71 61.06 -18.10
CA ASN A 3 -14.15 60.93 -17.84
C ASN A 3 -14.90 60.75 -19.18
N SER A 4 -14.38 59.96 -20.12
CA SER A 4 -15.00 59.77 -21.43
C SER A 4 -15.42 58.31 -21.61
N TYR A 5 -16.71 58.07 -21.60
CA TYR A 5 -17.34 56.77 -21.90
C TYR A 5 -17.18 56.33 -23.37
N GLN A 6 -16.54 57.15 -24.20
CA GLN A 6 -16.37 56.88 -25.64
C GLN A 6 -15.55 55.64 -25.93
N LEU A 7 -14.63 55.22 -25.03
CA LEU A 7 -13.83 54.02 -25.18
C LEU A 7 -14.48 52.72 -24.61
N LEU A 8 -15.65 52.85 -23.97
CA LEU A 8 -16.29 51.70 -23.32
C LEU A 8 -16.80 50.70 -24.35
N LEU A 9 -17.39 51.15 -25.43
CA LEU A 9 -17.93 50.30 -26.48
C LEU A 9 -16.81 49.55 -27.24
N PRO A 10 -15.73 50.22 -27.70
CA PRO A 10 -14.60 49.55 -28.33
C PRO A 10 -13.90 48.56 -27.41
N SER A 11 -13.70 48.91 -26.13
CA SER A 11 -13.01 47.99 -25.18
C SER A 11 -13.85 46.74 -24.90
N PHE A 12 -15.19 46.88 -24.79
CA PHE A 12 -16.09 45.74 -24.65
C PHE A 12 -16.05 44.80 -25.86
N LEU A 13 -16.03 45.36 -27.07
CA LEU A 13 -15.93 44.58 -28.29
C LEU A 13 -14.60 43.83 -28.40
N VAL A 14 -13.49 44.47 -28.04
CA VAL A 14 -12.17 43.82 -27.98
C VAL A 14 -12.16 42.69 -26.95
N CYS A 15 -12.69 42.88 -25.74
CA CYS A 15 -12.78 41.84 -24.72
C CYS A 15 -13.62 40.63 -25.19
N LEU A 16 -14.75 40.89 -25.87
CA LEU A 16 -15.61 39.84 -26.42
C LEU A 16 -14.89 39.03 -27.52
N LEU A 17 -14.16 39.70 -28.41
CA LEU A 17 -13.36 39.02 -29.45
C LEU A 17 -12.21 38.22 -28.81
N CYS A 18 -11.46 38.79 -27.88
CA CYS A 18 -10.39 38.11 -27.15
C CYS A 18 -10.91 36.88 -26.41
N TYR A 19 -12.06 37.00 -25.75
CA TYR A 19 -12.68 35.88 -25.05
C TYR A 19 -13.05 34.74 -26.00
N ASN A 20 -13.70 35.03 -27.14
CA ASN A 20 -14.04 34.01 -28.15
C ASN A 20 -12.81 33.35 -28.78
N PHE A 21 -11.76 34.13 -29.07
CA PHE A 21 -10.53 33.57 -29.62
C PHE A 21 -9.74 32.77 -28.60
N SER A 22 -9.69 33.20 -27.35
CA SER A 22 -8.95 32.52 -26.28
C SER A 22 -9.53 31.17 -25.91
N GLN A 23 -10.86 30.96 -26.08
CA GLN A 23 -11.48 29.65 -25.85
C GLN A 23 -11.00 28.56 -26.83
N ARG A 24 -10.60 28.94 -28.04
CA ARG A 24 -10.12 27.99 -29.07
C ARG A 24 -8.61 27.76 -29.00
N TRP A 25 -7.86 28.66 -28.40
CA TRP A 25 -6.39 28.67 -28.40
C TRP A 25 -5.90 28.77 -26.96
N THR A 26 -5.91 27.62 -26.25
CA THR A 26 -5.27 27.56 -24.94
C THR A 26 -3.77 27.45 -25.12
N ILE A 27 -3.03 28.29 -24.39
CA ILE A 27 -1.56 28.25 -24.32
C ILE A 27 -1.10 26.96 -23.62
N TYR A 28 -1.97 26.39 -22.79
CA TYR A 28 -1.70 25.17 -22.02
C TYR A 28 -2.48 23.99 -22.59
N LYS A 29 -1.95 23.37 -23.63
CA LYS A 29 -2.55 22.17 -24.26
C LYS A 29 -2.65 20.98 -23.31
N GLU A 30 -1.78 20.95 -22.29
CA GLU A 30 -1.69 19.89 -21.28
C GLU A 30 -2.37 20.29 -19.95
N GLN A 31 -3.18 21.35 -19.95
CA GLN A 31 -3.89 21.76 -18.73
C GLN A 31 -5.01 20.76 -18.41
N VAL A 32 -4.84 20.01 -17.34
CA VAL A 32 -5.85 19.09 -16.83
C VAL A 32 -6.97 19.86 -16.14
N GLN A 33 -8.20 19.38 -16.28
CA GLN A 33 -9.41 20.07 -15.79
C GLN A 33 -9.49 20.15 -14.26
N ASN A 34 -8.79 19.24 -13.55
CA ASN A 34 -8.86 19.10 -12.09
C ASN A 34 -7.45 19.03 -11.47
N ARG A 35 -7.32 19.53 -10.24
CA ARG A 35 -6.10 19.41 -9.42
C ARG A 35 -5.71 17.94 -9.19
N ALA A 36 -6.70 17.06 -9.01
CA ALA A 36 -6.50 15.63 -8.83
C ALA A 36 -5.87 14.93 -10.04
N SER A 37 -6.18 15.39 -11.26
CA SER A 37 -5.63 14.85 -12.51
C SER A 37 -4.26 15.45 -12.86
N SER A 38 -3.78 16.45 -12.10
CA SER A 38 -2.50 17.09 -12.34
C SER A 38 -1.34 16.20 -11.89
N PRO A 39 -0.38 15.87 -12.77
CA PRO A 39 0.81 15.10 -12.40
C PRO A 39 1.61 15.72 -11.24
N ALA A 40 1.59 17.05 -11.12
CA ALA A 40 2.29 17.79 -10.09
C ALA A 40 1.70 17.58 -8.67
N HIS A 41 0.41 17.25 -8.56
CA HIS A 41 -0.30 17.07 -7.27
C HIS A 41 -0.64 15.61 -6.94
N ARG A 42 -0.25 14.67 -7.79
CA ARG A 42 -0.54 13.23 -7.54
C ARG A 42 -0.01 12.74 -6.20
N GLY A 43 1.16 13.21 -5.77
CA GLY A 43 1.74 12.81 -4.50
C GLY A 43 0.95 13.32 -3.30
N GLU A 44 0.49 14.57 -3.32
CA GLU A 44 -0.34 15.16 -2.25
C GLU A 44 -1.68 14.43 -2.14
N PHE A 45 -2.33 14.18 -3.28
CA PHE A 45 -3.62 13.50 -3.34
C PHE A 45 -3.53 12.03 -2.87
N PHE A 46 -2.41 11.35 -3.18
CA PHE A 46 -2.12 10.02 -2.67
C PHE A 46 -2.07 9.99 -1.14
N VAL A 47 -1.37 10.96 -0.55
CA VAL A 47 -1.25 11.08 0.92
C VAL A 47 -2.61 11.37 1.54
N ASP A 48 -3.37 12.32 1.00
CA ASP A 48 -4.66 12.74 1.54
C ASP A 48 -5.68 11.58 1.58
N ILE A 49 -5.77 10.80 0.49
CA ILE A 49 -6.66 9.63 0.44
C ILE A 49 -6.21 8.59 1.47
N LEU A 50 -4.94 8.18 1.46
CA LEU A 50 -4.47 7.12 2.35
C LEU A 50 -4.51 7.52 3.83
N GLN A 51 -4.46 8.81 4.16
CA GLN A 51 -4.64 9.28 5.54
C GLN A 51 -6.09 9.20 6.02
N SER A 52 -7.05 9.26 5.10
CA SER A 52 -8.48 9.23 5.41
C SER A 52 -9.02 7.82 5.69
N TYR A 53 -8.26 6.78 5.34
CA TYR A 53 -8.68 5.38 5.49
C TYR A 53 -7.72 4.60 6.38
N THR A 54 -8.23 3.54 6.98
CA THR A 54 -7.51 2.65 7.90
C THR A 54 -7.40 1.24 7.34
N VAL A 55 -6.61 0.38 7.98
CA VAL A 55 -6.53 -1.05 7.64
C VAL A 55 -7.88 -1.75 7.80
N SER A 56 -8.75 -1.26 8.69
CA SER A 56 -10.11 -1.80 8.84
C SER A 56 -10.94 -1.70 7.56
N ASP A 57 -10.70 -0.68 6.73
CA ASP A 57 -11.41 -0.50 5.45
C ASP A 57 -10.98 -1.53 4.39
N LEU A 58 -9.86 -2.22 4.63
CA LEU A 58 -9.37 -3.33 3.80
C LEU A 58 -9.51 -4.70 4.47
N GLN A 59 -10.36 -4.83 5.49
CA GLN A 59 -10.46 -6.08 6.26
C GLN A 59 -10.75 -7.31 5.38
N ASP A 60 -11.58 -7.16 4.35
CA ASP A 60 -11.94 -8.22 3.41
C ASP A 60 -10.76 -8.63 2.49
N GLN A 61 -9.74 -7.78 2.38
CA GLN A 61 -8.55 -8.01 1.56
C GLN A 61 -7.37 -8.58 2.38
N ILE A 62 -7.53 -8.68 3.72
CA ILE A 62 -6.53 -9.32 4.57
C ILE A 62 -6.54 -10.82 4.31
N GLN A 63 -5.41 -11.32 3.85
CA GLN A 63 -5.26 -12.73 3.51
C GLN A 63 -5.04 -13.56 4.76
N GLN A 64 -5.84 -14.59 4.90
CA GLN A 64 -5.56 -15.66 5.87
C GLN A 64 -4.36 -16.46 5.39
N VAL A 65 -3.42 -16.71 6.29
CA VAL A 65 -2.18 -17.42 5.99
C VAL A 65 -1.95 -18.50 7.04
N HIS A 66 -1.28 -19.56 6.63
CA HIS A 66 -0.84 -20.59 7.56
C HIS A 66 0.35 -20.06 8.35
N THR A 67 0.28 -20.24 9.66
CA THR A 67 1.40 -19.96 10.57
C THR A 67 2.24 -21.22 10.75
N VAL A 68 3.51 -21.04 11.04
CA VAL A 68 4.48 -22.13 11.28
C VAL A 68 4.97 -22.04 12.71
N GLN A 69 5.12 -23.18 13.39
CA GLN A 69 5.65 -23.18 14.75
C GLN A 69 7.17 -22.95 14.76
N GLU A 70 7.64 -22.15 15.71
CA GLU A 70 9.07 -21.85 15.84
C GLU A 70 9.95 -23.08 16.09
N SER A 71 9.40 -24.11 16.71
CA SER A 71 10.09 -25.38 17.03
C SER A 71 10.04 -26.40 15.89
N MET A 72 9.30 -26.12 14.81
CA MET A 72 9.18 -27.02 13.65
C MET A 72 10.55 -27.21 12.99
N LYS A 73 10.92 -28.44 12.69
CA LYS A 73 12.14 -28.74 11.93
C LYS A 73 12.01 -28.24 10.51
N PHE A 74 13.14 -27.84 9.92
CA PHE A 74 13.12 -27.36 8.54
C PHE A 74 12.73 -28.47 7.54
N SER A 75 13.05 -29.72 7.81
CA SER A 75 12.62 -30.85 6.98
C SER A 75 11.09 -30.97 6.91
N GLU A 76 10.38 -30.81 8.02
CA GLU A 76 8.91 -30.82 8.08
C GLU A 76 8.32 -29.60 7.37
N PHE A 77 8.95 -28.42 7.55
CA PHE A 77 8.53 -27.20 6.86
C PHE A 77 8.67 -27.32 5.35
N LYS A 78 9.71 -27.98 4.83
CA LYS A 78 9.92 -28.20 3.41
C LYS A 78 8.78 -28.98 2.76
N ASP A 79 8.28 -30.03 3.43
CA ASP A 79 7.13 -30.81 2.96
C ASP A 79 5.86 -29.94 2.91
N PHE A 80 5.63 -29.12 3.93
CA PHE A 80 4.53 -28.15 3.96
C PHE A 80 4.68 -27.11 2.86
N PHE A 81 5.86 -26.58 2.64
CA PHE A 81 6.16 -25.56 1.62
C PHE A 81 5.83 -26.06 0.21
N CYS A 82 6.12 -27.33 -0.10
CA CYS A 82 5.79 -27.93 -1.40
C CYS A 82 4.29 -28.01 -1.69
N GLN A 83 3.46 -27.91 -0.65
CA GLN A 83 1.98 -28.00 -0.76
C GLN A 83 1.30 -26.63 -0.77
N THR A 84 2.02 -25.53 -0.56
CA THR A 84 1.44 -24.18 -0.47
C THR A 84 2.08 -23.22 -1.47
N ASN A 85 1.29 -22.23 -1.93
CA ASN A 85 1.78 -21.10 -2.73
C ASN A 85 2.07 -19.86 -1.87
N GLN A 86 2.13 -20.04 -0.55
CA GLN A 86 2.38 -18.94 0.38
C GLN A 86 3.83 -18.46 0.26
N GLN A 87 4.04 -17.13 0.28
CA GLN A 87 5.35 -16.51 0.12
C GLN A 87 5.96 -16.05 1.45
N TYR A 88 5.12 -15.70 2.41
CA TYR A 88 5.52 -15.21 3.73
C TYR A 88 4.93 -16.12 4.80
N PHE A 89 5.75 -16.53 5.72
CA PHE A 89 5.40 -17.49 6.76
C PHE A 89 5.55 -16.84 8.14
N PRO A 90 4.42 -16.39 8.75
CA PRO A 90 4.43 -15.94 10.13
C PRO A 90 4.76 -17.11 11.06
N VAL A 91 5.67 -16.87 11.99
CA VAL A 91 6.13 -17.87 12.96
C VAL A 91 5.48 -17.60 14.30
N THR A 92 4.98 -18.68 14.92
CA THR A 92 4.31 -18.62 16.21
C THR A 92 4.96 -19.53 17.23
N ASP A 93 4.85 -19.13 18.51
CA ASP A 93 5.21 -20.00 19.64
C ASP A 93 4.10 -21.03 19.91
N ASN A 94 4.33 -21.89 20.91
CA ASN A 94 3.37 -22.92 21.35
C ASN A 94 2.05 -22.34 21.91
N LYS A 95 1.99 -21.02 22.17
CA LYS A 95 0.79 -20.30 22.63
C LYS A 95 0.08 -19.58 21.48
N GLY A 96 0.55 -19.75 20.25
CA GLY A 96 0.01 -19.09 19.06
C GLY A 96 0.36 -17.60 18.97
N ARG A 97 1.39 -17.13 19.65
CA ARG A 97 1.86 -15.75 19.60
C ARG A 97 2.89 -15.60 18.48
N LEU A 98 2.75 -14.54 17.70
CA LEU A 98 3.67 -14.19 16.61
C LEU A 98 5.06 -13.87 17.19
N THR A 99 6.06 -14.65 16.83
CA THR A 99 7.45 -14.52 17.31
C THR A 99 8.43 -14.15 16.21
N GLY A 100 8.06 -14.40 14.95
CA GLY A 100 8.92 -14.13 13.80
C GLY A 100 8.14 -14.15 12.48
N ILE A 101 8.85 -13.83 11.43
CA ILE A 101 8.38 -13.97 10.06
C ILE A 101 9.56 -14.32 9.16
N PHE A 102 9.35 -15.13 8.14
CA PHE A 102 10.31 -15.35 7.08
C PHE A 102 9.61 -15.51 5.72
N SER A 103 10.35 -15.31 4.67
CA SER A 103 9.87 -15.43 3.29
C SER A 103 10.53 -16.61 2.58
N ASN A 104 10.02 -16.96 1.40
CA ASN A 104 10.60 -17.99 0.55
C ASN A 104 12.05 -17.68 0.11
N THR A 105 12.49 -16.43 0.19
CA THR A 105 13.88 -16.04 -0.11
C THR A 105 14.82 -16.31 1.05
N ASP A 106 14.33 -16.23 2.29
CA ASP A 106 15.16 -16.33 3.50
C ASP A 106 15.68 -17.75 3.73
N PHE A 107 14.91 -18.77 3.40
CA PHE A 107 15.34 -20.16 3.58
C PHE A 107 16.02 -20.79 2.35
N ARG A 108 16.21 -20.02 1.26
CA ARG A 108 16.85 -20.51 0.05
C ARG A 108 18.25 -21.08 0.29
N SER A 109 19.02 -20.47 1.18
CA SER A 109 20.36 -20.93 1.55
C SER A 109 20.35 -22.29 2.24
N VAL A 110 19.31 -22.58 3.03
CA VAL A 110 19.16 -23.85 3.74
C VAL A 110 18.68 -24.97 2.81
N LEU A 111 17.83 -24.65 1.81
CA LEU A 111 17.32 -25.64 0.84
C LEU A 111 18.42 -26.40 0.09
N PHE A 112 19.56 -25.76 -0.13
CA PHE A 112 20.68 -26.33 -0.87
C PHE A 112 21.79 -26.92 0.02
N SER A 113 21.52 -27.07 1.32
CA SER A 113 22.49 -27.59 2.30
C SER A 113 21.91 -28.77 3.07
N PRO A 114 21.85 -29.97 2.45
CA PRO A 114 21.19 -31.14 3.07
C PRO A 114 21.76 -31.53 4.44
N GLU A 115 23.05 -31.23 4.67
CA GLU A 115 23.77 -31.59 5.90
C GLU A 115 23.23 -30.86 7.15
N ILE A 116 22.65 -29.68 6.95
CA ILE A 116 22.11 -28.85 8.05
C ILE A 116 20.58 -28.88 8.12
N GLU A 117 19.89 -29.45 7.14
CA GLU A 117 18.43 -29.46 7.02
C GLU A 117 17.73 -30.07 8.24
N GLU A 118 18.31 -31.13 8.84
CA GLU A 118 17.75 -31.76 10.04
C GLU A 118 18.10 -31.05 11.35
N LEU A 119 19.11 -30.18 11.33
CA LEU A 119 19.61 -29.47 12.50
C LEU A 119 18.94 -28.11 12.68
N VAL A 120 18.43 -27.51 11.57
CA VAL A 120 17.84 -26.17 11.57
C VAL A 120 16.36 -26.26 11.93
N VAL A 121 15.94 -25.38 12.83
CA VAL A 121 14.52 -25.16 13.14
C VAL A 121 14.05 -23.84 12.53
N VAL A 122 12.74 -23.70 12.34
CA VAL A 122 12.12 -22.51 11.75
C VAL A 122 12.56 -21.22 12.45
N LYS A 123 12.74 -21.26 13.77
CA LYS A 123 13.24 -20.14 14.56
C LYS A 123 14.57 -19.58 14.09
N ASP A 124 15.47 -20.43 13.60
CA ASP A 124 16.83 -20.03 13.18
C ASP A 124 16.81 -19.25 11.86
N ILE A 125 15.73 -19.40 11.07
CA ILE A 125 15.54 -18.74 9.78
C ILE A 125 14.69 -17.48 9.94
N ALA A 126 13.82 -17.45 10.94
CA ALA A 126 12.85 -16.39 11.13
C ALA A 126 13.50 -15.08 11.59
N THR A 127 13.04 -13.98 11.01
CA THR A 127 13.38 -12.63 11.46
C THR A 127 12.46 -12.24 12.63
N ASN A 128 13.04 -11.84 13.75
CA ASN A 128 12.30 -11.44 14.96
C ASN A 128 11.92 -9.95 14.96
N ASP A 129 12.58 -9.11 14.17
CA ASP A 129 12.23 -7.67 13.98
C ASP A 129 11.06 -7.55 13.01
N ILE A 130 9.87 -7.87 13.52
CA ILE A 130 8.64 -7.93 12.72
C ILE A 130 8.07 -6.55 12.57
N ILE A 131 7.93 -6.10 11.31
CA ILE A 131 7.16 -4.91 10.98
C ILE A 131 5.70 -5.33 10.77
N TYR A 132 4.84 -4.88 11.62
CA TYR A 132 3.42 -5.21 11.61
C TYR A 132 2.53 -3.96 11.49
N THR A 133 1.26 -4.19 11.25
CA THR A 133 0.19 -3.19 11.30
C THR A 133 -0.99 -3.70 12.11
N SER A 134 -1.88 -2.80 12.50
CA SER A 134 -3.12 -3.11 13.21
C SER A 134 -4.32 -2.45 12.52
N LEU A 135 -5.53 -2.93 12.78
CA LEU A 135 -6.75 -2.48 12.11
C LEU A 135 -6.98 -0.95 12.18
N PRO A 136 -6.74 -0.24 13.30
CA PRO A 136 -6.99 1.21 13.38
C PRO A 136 -5.88 2.06 12.75
N GLU A 137 -4.80 1.47 12.25
CA GLU A 137 -3.70 2.22 11.64
C GLU A 137 -4.09 2.76 10.27
N ASN A 138 -3.74 4.03 9.96
CA ASN A 138 -4.06 4.62 8.67
C ASN A 138 -3.18 4.06 7.53
N LEU A 139 -3.75 4.00 6.32
CA LEU A 139 -3.10 3.38 5.18
C LEU A 139 -1.84 4.14 4.71
N HIS A 140 -1.73 5.44 4.98
CA HIS A 140 -0.53 6.21 4.68
C HIS A 140 0.66 5.72 5.51
N THR A 141 0.46 5.51 6.82
CA THR A 141 1.51 4.97 7.70
C THR A 141 1.91 3.56 7.28
N VAL A 142 0.92 2.73 6.94
CA VAL A 142 1.16 1.37 6.43
C VAL A 142 1.96 1.39 5.13
N MET A 143 1.62 2.27 4.19
CA MET A 143 2.35 2.43 2.94
C MET A 143 3.79 2.89 3.15
N ASN A 144 4.03 3.76 4.14
CA ASN A 144 5.38 4.16 4.54
C ASN A 144 6.20 2.98 5.10
N LYS A 145 5.57 2.05 5.86
CA LYS A 145 6.22 0.82 6.33
C LYS A 145 6.66 -0.05 5.14
N PHE A 146 5.77 -0.26 4.16
CA PHE A 146 6.09 -0.98 2.93
C PHE A 146 7.27 -0.38 2.18
N THR A 147 7.25 0.94 1.99
CA THR A 147 8.26 1.65 1.19
C THR A 147 9.63 1.69 1.87
N ARG A 148 9.67 2.03 3.18
CA ARG A 148 10.95 2.17 3.92
C ARG A 148 11.76 0.89 4.01
N LYS A 149 11.09 -0.24 4.09
CA LYS A 149 11.74 -1.56 4.25
C LYS A 149 11.64 -2.42 2.99
N ASN A 150 11.09 -1.86 1.91
CA ASN A 150 10.86 -2.55 0.63
C ASN A 150 10.14 -3.90 0.82
N LEU A 151 9.07 -3.89 1.63
CA LEU A 151 8.27 -5.08 1.90
C LEU A 151 7.12 -5.18 0.90
N ASP A 152 6.72 -6.40 0.55
CA ASP A 152 5.55 -6.67 -0.28
C ASP A 152 4.33 -7.10 0.54
N SER A 153 4.57 -7.60 1.76
CA SER A 153 3.52 -8.03 2.67
C SER A 153 3.93 -7.79 4.12
N ILE A 154 2.98 -7.40 4.98
CA ILE A 154 3.18 -7.23 6.42
C ILE A 154 2.07 -7.93 7.19
N PRO A 155 2.37 -8.50 8.38
CA PRO A 155 1.37 -9.08 9.24
C PRO A 155 0.46 -8.02 9.85
N VAL A 156 -0.84 -8.33 9.87
CA VAL A 156 -1.86 -7.57 10.58
C VAL A 156 -2.12 -8.24 11.90
N ILE A 157 -1.92 -7.51 12.97
CA ILE A 157 -2.10 -8.01 14.33
C ILE A 157 -3.35 -7.44 14.99
N ARG A 158 -3.78 -8.10 16.05
CA ARG A 158 -4.88 -7.64 16.89
C ARG A 158 -4.47 -6.41 17.68
N ASN A 159 -5.39 -5.46 17.83
CA ASN A 159 -5.11 -4.23 18.59
C ASN A 159 -5.05 -4.47 20.11
N ASP A 160 -5.86 -5.40 20.61
CA ASP A 160 -5.94 -5.80 22.02
C ASP A 160 -4.79 -6.75 22.42
N ASP A 161 -4.25 -7.51 21.48
CA ASP A 161 -3.14 -8.44 21.71
C ASP A 161 -2.18 -8.42 20.50
N PRO A 162 -1.09 -7.62 20.59
CA PRO A 162 -0.10 -7.49 19.51
C PRO A 162 0.61 -8.79 19.13
N SER A 163 0.48 -9.82 19.96
CA SER A 163 1.05 -11.13 19.66
C SER A 163 0.16 -12.00 18.76
N ARG A 164 -1.10 -11.62 18.55
CA ARG A 164 -2.05 -12.39 17.75
C ARG A 164 -2.17 -11.89 16.33
N LEU A 165 -1.84 -12.77 15.39
CA LEU A 165 -1.98 -12.55 13.95
C LEU A 165 -3.46 -12.62 13.55
N ILE A 166 -3.91 -11.63 12.75
CA ILE A 166 -5.20 -11.65 12.04
C ILE A 166 -5.00 -12.25 10.65
N GLY A 167 -3.93 -11.83 9.95
CA GLY A 167 -3.61 -12.25 8.59
C GLY A 167 -2.46 -11.42 8.02
N MET A 168 -2.32 -11.43 6.70
CA MET A 168 -1.29 -10.67 5.99
C MET A 168 -1.94 -9.64 5.06
N LEU A 169 -1.43 -8.41 5.08
CA LEU A 169 -1.80 -7.34 4.16
C LEU A 169 -0.69 -7.16 3.13
N ARG A 170 -1.03 -7.20 1.85
CA ARG A 170 -0.08 -6.97 0.75
C ARG A 170 -0.11 -5.53 0.28
N ARG A 171 1.07 -5.00 -0.09
CA ARG A 171 1.21 -3.67 -0.65
C ARG A 171 0.28 -3.41 -1.85
N LYS A 172 0.11 -4.40 -2.72
CA LYS A 172 -0.75 -4.31 -3.90
C LYS A 172 -2.23 -4.08 -3.55
N GLU A 173 -2.71 -4.59 -2.41
CA GLU A 173 -4.10 -4.41 -1.97
C GLU A 173 -4.32 -2.94 -1.55
N VAL A 174 -3.34 -2.34 -0.85
CA VAL A 174 -3.40 -0.91 -0.49
C VAL A 174 -3.39 -0.03 -1.74
N ILE A 175 -2.56 -0.36 -2.74
CA ILE A 175 -2.51 0.36 -4.01
C ILE A 175 -3.81 0.18 -4.80
N GLY A 176 -4.35 -1.05 -4.83
CA GLY A 176 -5.62 -1.36 -5.48
C GLY A 176 -6.78 -0.56 -4.90
N PHE A 177 -6.86 -0.52 -3.57
CA PHE A 177 -7.85 0.27 -2.85
C PHE A 177 -7.73 1.77 -3.16
N TYR A 178 -6.50 2.30 -3.16
CA TYR A 178 -6.25 3.69 -3.54
C TYR A 178 -6.78 3.97 -4.96
N ASN A 179 -6.44 3.14 -5.94
CA ASN A 179 -6.88 3.33 -7.33
C ASN A 179 -8.41 3.31 -7.45
N GLN A 180 -9.07 2.37 -6.75
CA GLN A 180 -10.52 2.31 -6.70
C GLN A 180 -11.13 3.60 -6.14
N LYS A 181 -10.56 4.15 -5.04
CA LYS A 181 -11.06 5.39 -4.43
C LYS A 181 -10.84 6.61 -5.32
N VAL A 182 -9.76 6.65 -6.08
CA VAL A 182 -9.54 7.70 -7.10
C VAL A 182 -10.62 7.63 -8.18
N GLU A 183 -10.91 6.45 -8.72
CA GLU A 183 -11.95 6.26 -9.74
C GLU A 183 -13.34 6.65 -9.23
N GLU A 184 -13.69 6.28 -8.00
CA GLU A 184 -14.96 6.68 -7.37
C GLU A 184 -15.09 8.20 -7.26
N ILE A 185 -14.02 8.91 -6.87
CA ILE A 185 -14.02 10.38 -6.76
C ILE A 185 -14.13 11.05 -8.15
N GLU A 186 -13.50 10.47 -9.17
CA GLU A 186 -13.57 10.98 -10.54
C GLU A 186 -14.97 10.81 -11.14
N GLN A 187 -15.68 9.72 -10.83
CA GLN A 187 -17.04 9.45 -11.33
C GLN A 187 -18.12 10.28 -10.64
N MET A 188 -17.87 10.81 -9.43
CA MET A 188 -18.80 11.67 -8.69
C MET A 188 -18.77 13.15 -9.14
N LYS A 189 -17.90 13.51 -10.08
CA LYS A 189 -17.76 14.88 -10.62
C LYS A 189 -18.32 15.01 -12.02
#